data_516158d90c1f9116a2d7562657a369a1
#
_entry.id   516158d90c1f9116a2d7562657a369a1
#
_cell.length_a   1.000
_cell.length_b   1.000
_cell.length_c   1.000
_cell.angle_alpha   90.00
_cell.angle_beta   90.00
_cell.angle_gamma   90.00
#
_symmetry.space_group_name_H-M   'P 1'
#
loop_
_entity.id
_entity.type
_entity.pdbx_description
1 polymer ?
#
loop_
_entity_poly.entity_id
_entity_poly.type
_entity_poly.pdbx_seq_one_letter_code
_entity_poly.pdbx_strand_id
1 'polypeptide(L)'
;MADDIWNAQQYLRFENDRLRPFLDLVTQLDADGDVHTVVDLGCGPGNATALLVDWWPDARIVGVDSSPAMIEAARRQEVPGQVDFELGDLRDWHPDAKVDVLLANAVLQWVPDHLDLLPDLAAQLAPGGVFGFQVPGNFEAPSHLALAEMKRRWAGRVPDDLVKPASHDPAVYLEKLAEAGLEPDVWETTYTYLVPADPDPSVPCGVTEFVRGSALRPAIKALSETDAADFVAEYDTLARAAYPIRELGGHTVQLLPYRRIFAIGRSH
;
A
#
# COMPACT_ATOMS: atom_id res chain seq x y z
N MET A 1 17.57 -11.59 -10.77
CA MET A 1 16.83 -11.88 -9.53
C MET A 1 16.58 -10.51 -8.91
N ALA A 2 15.35 -10.04 -8.91
CA ALA A 2 15.01 -8.82 -8.21
C ALA A 2 15.23 -9.10 -6.72
N ASP A 3 16.24 -8.45 -6.12
CA ASP A 3 16.47 -8.51 -4.69
C ASP A 3 15.19 -8.07 -3.98
N ASP A 4 14.70 -8.91 -3.09
CA ASP A 4 13.47 -8.70 -2.33
C ASP A 4 13.54 -7.37 -1.56
N ILE A 5 12.80 -6.39 -2.06
CA ILE A 5 12.78 -5.03 -1.52
C ILE A 5 12.03 -4.99 -0.17
N TRP A 6 11.20 -6.00 0.14
CA TRP A 6 10.29 -6.01 1.27
C TRP A 6 10.81 -6.80 2.47
N ASN A 7 10.61 -6.27 3.70
CA ASN A 7 10.89 -6.93 4.97
C ASN A 7 9.61 -6.93 5.83
N ALA A 8 9.01 -8.10 5.97
CA ALA A 8 7.76 -8.29 6.69
C ALA A 8 7.81 -7.75 8.14
N GLN A 9 8.90 -7.97 8.88
CA GLN A 9 9.00 -7.53 10.28
C GLN A 9 8.98 -6.00 10.46
N GLN A 10 9.62 -5.25 9.56
CA GLN A 10 9.60 -3.78 9.62
C GLN A 10 8.25 -3.24 9.14
N TYR A 11 7.59 -3.93 8.21
CA TYR A 11 6.26 -3.59 7.72
C TYR A 11 5.21 -3.69 8.83
N LEU A 12 5.29 -4.73 9.66
CA LEU A 12 4.36 -5.01 10.77
C LEU A 12 4.48 -4.02 11.95
N ARG A 13 5.56 -3.24 12.06
CA ARG A 13 5.75 -2.28 13.18
C ARG A 13 4.66 -1.20 13.25
N PHE A 14 4.01 -0.88 12.12
CA PHE A 14 2.90 0.09 12.02
C PHE A 14 1.65 -0.60 11.47
N GLU A 15 1.42 -1.84 11.87
CA GLU A 15 0.37 -2.71 11.35
C GLU A 15 -1.02 -2.10 11.53
N ASN A 16 -1.34 -1.63 12.75
CA ASN A 16 -2.64 -1.06 13.06
C ASN A 16 -2.97 0.20 12.23
N ASP A 17 -1.96 1.06 11.98
CA ASP A 17 -2.14 2.28 11.20
C ASP A 17 -2.33 1.99 9.70
N ARG A 18 -1.77 0.87 9.22
CA ARG A 18 -1.90 0.43 7.83
C ARG A 18 -3.12 -0.43 7.58
N LEU A 19 -3.62 -1.11 8.62
CA LEU A 19 -4.80 -1.95 8.53
C LEU A 19 -6.09 -1.13 8.39
N ARG A 20 -6.18 0.03 9.05
CA ARG A 20 -7.38 0.88 9.01
C ARG A 20 -7.86 1.22 7.59
N PRO A 21 -7.01 1.71 6.66
CA PRO A 21 -7.45 1.94 5.28
C PRO A 21 -7.94 0.68 4.56
N PHE A 22 -7.36 -0.49 4.86
CA PHE A 22 -7.85 -1.76 4.33
C PHE A 22 -9.26 -2.07 4.82
N LEU A 23 -9.51 -1.94 6.11
CA LEU A 23 -10.84 -2.15 6.69
C LEU A 23 -11.87 -1.15 6.17
N ASP A 24 -11.47 0.14 6.05
CA ASP A 24 -12.34 1.17 5.48
C ASP A 24 -12.70 0.88 4.01
N LEU A 25 -11.79 0.27 3.23
CA LEU A 25 -12.07 -0.22 1.88
C LEU A 25 -13.04 -1.41 1.92
N VAL A 26 -12.70 -2.47 2.68
CA VAL A 26 -13.45 -3.73 2.70
C VAL A 26 -14.91 -3.51 3.11
N THR A 27 -15.17 -2.61 4.09
CA THR A 27 -16.52 -2.29 4.55
C THR A 27 -17.42 -1.65 3.48
N GLN A 28 -16.87 -1.18 2.37
CA GLN A 28 -17.61 -0.58 1.25
C GLN A 28 -17.74 -1.55 0.06
N LEU A 29 -17.12 -2.73 0.14
CA LEU A 29 -17.21 -3.75 -0.92
C LEU A 29 -18.48 -4.55 -0.74
N ASP A 30 -19.49 -4.19 -1.50
CA ASP A 30 -20.80 -4.85 -1.53
C ASP A 30 -20.97 -5.48 -2.92
N ALA A 31 -20.77 -6.80 -2.98
CA ALA A 31 -21.00 -7.59 -4.18
C ALA A 31 -22.44 -8.11 -4.17
N ASP A 32 -23.09 -8.16 -5.34
CA ASP A 32 -24.43 -8.68 -5.48
C ASP A 32 -24.47 -10.20 -5.26
N GLY A 33 -25.35 -10.67 -4.38
CA GLY A 33 -25.56 -12.10 -4.14
C GLY A 33 -24.55 -12.74 -3.20
N ASP A 34 -24.39 -14.07 -3.35
CA ASP A 34 -23.47 -14.85 -2.50
C ASP A 34 -22.04 -14.74 -3.05
N VAL A 35 -21.10 -14.34 -2.21
CA VAL A 35 -19.68 -14.25 -2.55
C VAL A 35 -19.02 -15.62 -2.33
N HIS A 36 -18.46 -16.18 -3.39
CA HIS A 36 -17.77 -17.47 -3.38
C HIS A 36 -16.26 -17.36 -3.56
N THR A 37 -15.80 -16.31 -4.25
CA THR A 37 -14.38 -16.13 -4.57
C THR A 37 -13.93 -14.71 -4.32
N VAL A 38 -12.94 -14.56 -3.45
CA VAL A 38 -12.29 -13.29 -3.10
C VAL A 38 -10.81 -13.37 -3.43
N VAL A 39 -10.28 -12.36 -4.11
CA VAL A 39 -8.85 -12.29 -4.44
C VAL A 39 -8.25 -10.98 -3.97
N ASP A 40 -7.12 -11.06 -3.26
CA ASP A 40 -6.34 -9.92 -2.78
C ASP A 40 -5.01 -9.84 -3.54
N LEU A 41 -4.93 -8.92 -4.50
CA LEU A 41 -3.73 -8.69 -5.32
C LEU A 41 -2.75 -7.78 -4.58
N GLY A 42 -1.51 -8.25 -4.43
CA GLY A 42 -0.48 -7.59 -3.61
C GLY A 42 -0.74 -7.80 -2.12
N CYS A 43 -1.12 -9.01 -1.73
CA CYS A 43 -1.51 -9.39 -0.37
C CYS A 43 -0.40 -9.18 0.69
N GLY A 44 0.86 -8.99 0.27
CA GLY A 44 2.00 -8.87 1.16
C GLY A 44 2.15 -10.09 2.07
N PRO A 45 2.39 -9.91 3.39
CA PRO A 45 2.57 -11.02 4.34
C PRO A 45 1.26 -11.70 4.76
N GLY A 46 0.12 -11.39 4.12
CA GLY A 46 -1.15 -12.09 4.27
C GLY A 46 -1.99 -11.74 5.50
N ASN A 47 -1.50 -10.92 6.41
CA ASN A 47 -2.19 -10.58 7.66
C ASN A 47 -3.54 -9.86 7.44
N ALA A 48 -3.62 -8.98 6.44
CA ALA A 48 -4.87 -8.32 6.07
C ALA A 48 -5.80 -9.26 5.31
N THR A 49 -5.27 -10.06 4.38
CA THR A 49 -6.02 -11.05 3.60
C THR A 49 -6.72 -12.08 4.51
N ALA A 50 -6.03 -12.55 5.55
CA ALA A 50 -6.60 -13.53 6.49
C ALA A 50 -7.83 -13.01 7.25
N LEU A 51 -7.97 -11.67 7.41
CA LEU A 51 -9.15 -11.08 8.06
C LEU A 51 -10.39 -11.10 7.17
N LEU A 52 -10.25 -11.32 5.87
CA LEU A 52 -11.39 -11.34 4.94
C LEU A 52 -12.38 -12.48 5.22
N VAL A 53 -11.95 -13.51 5.97
CA VAL A 53 -12.84 -14.58 6.46
C VAL A 53 -13.99 -14.07 7.33
N ASP A 54 -13.79 -12.93 8.01
CA ASP A 54 -14.83 -12.34 8.88
C ASP A 54 -15.93 -11.67 8.04
N TRP A 55 -15.64 -11.25 6.81
CA TRP A 55 -16.62 -10.67 5.87
C TRP A 55 -17.26 -11.73 4.97
N TRP A 56 -16.48 -12.71 4.53
CA TRP A 56 -16.92 -13.74 3.59
C TRP A 56 -16.54 -15.13 4.12
N PRO A 57 -17.25 -15.62 5.17
CA PRO A 57 -16.90 -16.87 5.87
C PRO A 57 -17.05 -18.12 5.00
N ASP A 58 -17.87 -18.06 3.94
CA ASP A 58 -18.12 -19.18 3.04
C ASP A 58 -17.34 -19.08 1.72
N ALA A 59 -16.57 -17.98 1.50
CA ALA A 59 -15.81 -17.76 0.30
C ALA A 59 -14.43 -18.43 0.34
N ARG A 60 -13.94 -18.83 -0.84
CA ARG A 60 -12.51 -19.09 -1.05
C ARG A 60 -11.79 -17.77 -1.22
N ILE A 61 -10.75 -17.54 -0.45
CA ILE A 61 -9.94 -16.34 -0.45
C ILE A 61 -8.54 -16.68 -0.94
N VAL A 62 -8.04 -15.95 -1.94
CA VAL A 62 -6.70 -16.15 -2.49
C VAL A 62 -5.92 -14.84 -2.41
N GLY A 63 -4.81 -14.85 -1.69
CA GLY A 63 -3.83 -13.76 -1.68
C GLY A 63 -2.75 -13.99 -2.73
N VAL A 64 -2.48 -12.98 -3.55
CA VAL A 64 -1.43 -13.05 -4.60
C VAL A 64 -0.39 -11.96 -4.36
N ASP A 65 0.89 -12.31 -4.38
CA ASP A 65 1.99 -11.34 -4.29
C ASP A 65 3.18 -11.78 -5.15
N SER A 66 3.89 -10.84 -5.73
CA SER A 66 5.06 -11.12 -6.58
C SER A 66 6.35 -11.37 -5.81
N SER A 67 6.38 -11.10 -4.50
CA SER A 67 7.54 -11.30 -3.63
C SER A 67 7.52 -12.70 -3.01
N PRO A 68 8.53 -13.56 -3.29
CA PRO A 68 8.63 -14.87 -2.64
C PRO A 68 8.69 -14.81 -1.12
N ALA A 69 9.36 -13.79 -0.54
CA ALA A 69 9.44 -13.62 0.91
C ALA A 69 8.12 -13.18 1.53
N MET A 70 7.30 -12.39 0.81
CA MET A 70 5.95 -12.07 1.26
C MET A 70 5.06 -13.30 1.27
N ILE A 71 5.08 -14.10 0.20
CA ILE A 71 4.32 -15.35 0.13
C ILE A 71 4.78 -16.38 1.17
N GLU A 72 6.08 -16.49 1.43
CA GLU A 72 6.58 -17.34 2.53
C GLU A 72 6.03 -16.91 3.89
N ALA A 73 5.94 -15.59 4.13
CA ALA A 73 5.33 -15.07 5.36
C ALA A 73 3.81 -15.28 5.37
N ALA A 74 3.12 -15.04 4.24
CA ALA A 74 1.68 -15.15 4.10
C ALA A 74 1.17 -16.57 4.33
N ARG A 75 1.89 -17.60 3.91
CA ARG A 75 1.54 -19.01 4.12
C ARG A 75 1.37 -19.40 5.58
N ARG A 76 1.89 -18.61 6.53
CA ARG A 76 1.63 -18.81 7.96
C ARG A 76 0.25 -18.38 8.39
N GLN A 77 -0.47 -17.66 7.53
CA GLN A 77 -1.83 -17.19 7.69
C GLN A 77 -2.85 -18.03 6.91
N GLU A 78 -2.43 -19.10 6.23
CA GLU A 78 -3.33 -20.01 5.50
C GLU A 78 -4.38 -20.59 6.44
N VAL A 79 -5.62 -20.62 5.96
CA VAL A 79 -6.73 -21.33 6.58
C VAL A 79 -7.13 -22.47 5.64
N PRO A 80 -6.88 -23.73 6.01
CA PRO A 80 -7.08 -24.86 5.10
C PRO A 80 -8.48 -24.90 4.47
N GLY A 81 -8.53 -24.88 3.15
CA GLY A 81 -9.77 -24.91 2.39
C GLY A 81 -10.48 -23.57 2.25
N GLN A 82 -9.98 -22.50 2.84
CA GLN A 82 -10.59 -21.18 2.77
C GLN A 82 -9.62 -20.08 2.35
N VAL A 83 -8.41 -20.01 2.92
CA VAL A 83 -7.41 -18.98 2.58
C VAL A 83 -6.14 -19.63 2.07
N ASP A 84 -5.79 -19.32 0.83
CA ASP A 84 -4.57 -19.77 0.15
C ASP A 84 -3.72 -18.56 -0.28
N PHE A 85 -2.41 -18.76 -0.48
CA PHE A 85 -1.50 -17.73 -0.98
C PHE A 85 -0.67 -18.22 -2.15
N GLU A 86 -0.63 -17.41 -3.22
CA GLU A 86 0.00 -17.74 -4.50
C GLU A 86 1.07 -16.72 -4.89
N LEU A 87 2.20 -17.21 -5.40
CA LEU A 87 3.22 -16.35 -5.99
C LEU A 87 2.77 -15.96 -7.40
N GLY A 88 2.56 -14.67 -7.64
CA GLY A 88 2.12 -14.17 -8.94
C GLY A 88 2.29 -12.66 -9.07
N ASP A 89 2.47 -12.19 -10.30
CA ASP A 89 2.48 -10.76 -10.62
C ASP A 89 1.09 -10.32 -11.04
N LEU A 90 0.54 -9.30 -10.41
CA LEU A 90 -0.80 -8.80 -10.71
C LEU A 90 -0.98 -8.31 -12.17
N ARG A 91 0.14 -8.01 -12.86
CA ARG A 91 0.13 -7.58 -14.27
C ARG A 91 -0.21 -8.73 -15.23
N ASP A 92 0.14 -9.95 -14.84
CA ASP A 92 -0.04 -11.17 -15.65
C ASP A 92 -1.02 -12.12 -14.97
N TRP A 93 -1.63 -11.71 -13.85
CA TRP A 93 -2.52 -12.58 -13.09
C TRP A 93 -3.89 -12.71 -13.77
N HIS A 94 -4.30 -13.95 -14.00
CA HIS A 94 -5.62 -14.28 -14.52
C HIS A 94 -6.16 -15.49 -13.74
N PRO A 95 -7.37 -15.40 -13.16
CA PRO A 95 -8.00 -16.51 -12.47
C PRO A 95 -8.57 -17.53 -13.48
N ASP A 96 -8.70 -18.79 -13.05
CA ASP A 96 -9.33 -19.84 -13.85
C ASP A 96 -10.84 -19.59 -14.10
N ALA A 97 -11.48 -18.81 -13.21
CA ALA A 97 -12.88 -18.41 -13.29
C ALA A 97 -13.05 -16.97 -12.81
N LYS A 98 -14.16 -16.34 -13.19
CA LYS A 98 -14.50 -14.99 -12.73
C LYS A 98 -14.60 -14.94 -11.21
N VAL A 99 -14.24 -13.79 -10.61
CA VAL A 99 -14.21 -13.57 -9.16
C VAL A 99 -15.31 -12.61 -8.72
N ASP A 100 -15.86 -12.84 -7.53
CA ASP A 100 -16.94 -12.00 -6.99
C ASP A 100 -16.37 -10.73 -6.35
N VAL A 101 -15.24 -10.85 -5.67
CA VAL A 101 -14.54 -9.71 -5.04
C VAL A 101 -13.08 -9.71 -5.42
N LEU A 102 -12.61 -8.63 -6.03
CA LEU A 102 -11.21 -8.38 -6.34
C LEU A 102 -10.71 -7.20 -5.52
N LEU A 103 -9.60 -7.37 -4.84
CA LEU A 103 -8.97 -6.37 -3.97
C LEU A 103 -7.56 -6.03 -4.46
N ALA A 104 -7.14 -4.77 -4.28
CA ALA A 104 -5.75 -4.34 -4.49
C ALA A 104 -5.40 -3.23 -3.48
N ASN A 105 -4.93 -3.60 -2.29
CA ASN A 105 -4.68 -2.64 -1.23
C ASN A 105 -3.21 -2.19 -1.18
N ALA A 106 -2.94 -0.93 -1.44
CA ALA A 106 -1.63 -0.30 -1.37
C ALA A 106 -0.55 -1.00 -2.22
N VAL A 107 -0.92 -1.48 -3.40
CA VAL A 107 -0.05 -2.17 -4.36
C VAL A 107 0.05 -1.44 -5.70
N LEU A 108 -1.06 -0.94 -6.25
CA LEU A 108 -1.11 -0.38 -7.61
C LEU A 108 -0.17 0.82 -7.79
N GLN A 109 0.11 1.60 -6.75
CA GLN A 109 1.08 2.69 -6.81
C GLN A 109 2.51 2.25 -7.18
N TRP A 110 2.84 0.96 -7.04
CA TRP A 110 4.14 0.40 -7.38
C TRP A 110 4.22 -0.11 -8.81
N VAL A 111 3.08 -0.15 -9.50
CA VAL A 111 2.99 -0.63 -10.89
C VAL A 111 3.00 0.59 -11.80
N PRO A 112 4.04 0.76 -12.64
CA PRO A 112 4.03 1.79 -13.68
C PRO A 112 2.78 1.63 -14.56
N ASP A 113 2.16 2.74 -14.91
CA ASP A 113 1.00 2.80 -15.82
C ASP A 113 -0.18 1.90 -15.37
N HIS A 114 -0.38 1.76 -14.03
CA HIS A 114 -1.43 0.89 -13.48
C HIS A 114 -2.86 1.25 -13.94
N LEU A 115 -3.09 2.44 -14.46
CA LEU A 115 -4.39 2.80 -15.06
C LEU A 115 -4.71 1.91 -16.28
N ASP A 116 -3.70 1.48 -17.02
CA ASP A 116 -3.88 0.62 -18.20
C ASP A 116 -4.27 -0.82 -17.82
N LEU A 117 -4.03 -1.21 -16.55
CA LEU A 117 -4.42 -2.53 -16.04
C LEU A 117 -5.88 -2.58 -15.55
N LEU A 118 -6.50 -1.43 -15.26
CA LEU A 118 -7.84 -1.41 -14.67
C LEU A 118 -8.90 -2.11 -15.55
N PRO A 119 -8.91 -1.97 -16.90
CA PRO A 119 -9.83 -2.71 -17.74
C PRO A 119 -9.64 -4.23 -17.68
N ASP A 120 -8.39 -4.72 -17.64
CA ASP A 120 -8.10 -6.15 -17.58
C ASP A 120 -8.49 -6.73 -16.21
N LEU A 121 -8.25 -6.00 -15.12
CA LEU A 121 -8.69 -6.39 -13.78
C LEU A 121 -10.22 -6.38 -13.68
N ALA A 122 -10.90 -5.36 -14.20
CA ALA A 122 -12.36 -5.29 -14.28
C ALA A 122 -12.94 -6.47 -15.05
N ALA A 123 -12.28 -6.88 -16.14
CA ALA A 123 -12.70 -8.02 -16.93
C ALA A 123 -12.61 -9.36 -16.19
N GLN A 124 -11.96 -9.46 -15.04
CA GLN A 124 -11.93 -10.68 -14.21
C GLN A 124 -13.16 -10.83 -13.30
N LEU A 125 -13.98 -9.80 -13.15
CA LEU A 125 -15.16 -9.84 -12.27
C LEU A 125 -16.27 -10.73 -12.83
N ALA A 126 -16.95 -11.42 -11.94
CA ALA A 126 -18.25 -12.03 -12.22
C ALA A 126 -19.33 -10.95 -12.44
N PRO A 127 -20.47 -11.25 -13.09
CA PRO A 127 -21.61 -10.36 -13.06
C PRO A 127 -22.05 -10.05 -11.62
N GLY A 128 -22.25 -8.78 -11.29
CA GLY A 128 -22.51 -8.34 -9.90
C GLY A 128 -21.28 -8.30 -9.00
N GLY A 129 -20.10 -8.67 -9.51
CA GLY A 129 -18.86 -8.63 -8.75
C GLY A 129 -18.32 -7.21 -8.53
N VAL A 130 -17.40 -7.07 -7.56
CA VAL A 130 -16.84 -5.78 -7.17
C VAL A 130 -15.30 -5.80 -7.19
N PHE A 131 -14.72 -4.77 -7.77
CA PHE A 131 -13.29 -4.48 -7.70
C PHE A 131 -13.06 -3.28 -6.81
N GLY A 132 -12.26 -3.43 -5.76
CA GLY A 132 -11.89 -2.35 -4.88
C GLY A 132 -10.39 -2.21 -4.70
N PHE A 133 -9.90 -0.98 -4.75
CA PHE A 133 -8.50 -0.71 -4.45
C PHE A 133 -8.32 0.58 -3.65
N GLN A 134 -7.19 0.66 -2.94
CA GLN A 134 -6.74 1.89 -2.34
C GLN A 134 -5.25 2.12 -2.62
N VAL A 135 -4.92 3.39 -2.80
CA VAL A 135 -3.53 3.84 -3.01
C VAL A 135 -3.20 5.04 -2.12
N PRO A 136 -1.93 5.22 -1.70
CA PRO A 136 -1.52 6.45 -1.03
C PRO A 136 -1.60 7.63 -2.00
N GLY A 137 -2.19 8.75 -1.53
CA GLY A 137 -2.31 10.01 -2.28
C GLY A 137 -1.41 11.11 -1.74
N ASN A 138 -0.31 10.78 -1.08
CA ASN A 138 0.52 11.72 -0.31
C ASN A 138 1.88 12.03 -0.96
N PHE A 139 2.02 11.83 -2.29
CA PHE A 139 3.29 12.06 -2.99
C PHE A 139 3.69 13.55 -3.05
N GLU A 140 2.75 14.46 -2.84
CA GLU A 140 3.00 15.89 -2.68
C GLU A 140 3.11 16.33 -1.20
N ALA A 141 2.98 15.40 -0.25
CA ALA A 141 3.16 15.70 1.15
C ALA A 141 4.63 16.08 1.47
N PRO A 142 4.88 16.92 2.48
CA PRO A 142 6.23 17.36 2.82
C PRO A 142 7.25 16.23 3.00
N SER A 143 6.85 15.07 3.52
CA SER A 143 7.69 13.89 3.65
C SER A 143 8.18 13.34 2.30
N HIS A 144 7.33 13.36 1.26
CA HIS A 144 7.69 12.89 -0.08
C HIS A 144 8.46 13.96 -0.86
N LEU A 145 8.12 15.25 -0.68
CA LEU A 145 8.90 16.35 -1.24
C LEU A 145 10.32 16.39 -0.65
N ALA A 146 10.46 16.12 0.67
CA ALA A 146 11.78 15.96 1.29
C ALA A 146 12.57 14.80 0.66
N LEU A 147 11.93 13.66 0.37
CA LEU A 147 12.59 12.55 -0.32
C LEU A 147 13.00 12.92 -1.76
N ALA A 148 12.16 13.64 -2.49
CA ALA A 148 12.50 14.13 -3.84
C ALA A 148 13.71 15.08 -3.80
N GLU A 149 13.77 15.97 -2.81
CA GLU A 149 14.91 16.84 -2.58
C GLU A 149 16.18 16.04 -2.23
N MET A 150 16.07 15.02 -1.38
CA MET A 150 17.18 14.13 -1.04
C MET A 150 17.72 13.39 -2.27
N LYS A 151 16.83 12.85 -3.12
CA LYS A 151 17.26 12.21 -4.39
C LYS A 151 18.04 13.17 -5.29
N ARG A 152 17.64 14.44 -5.33
CA ARG A 152 18.34 15.48 -6.09
C ARG A 152 19.73 15.79 -5.50
N ARG A 153 19.86 15.91 -4.17
CA ARG A 153 21.14 16.17 -3.49
C ARG A 153 22.11 14.99 -3.61
N TRP A 154 21.59 13.78 -3.61
CA TRP A 154 22.33 12.53 -3.66
C TRP A 154 22.37 11.91 -5.07
N ALA A 155 22.13 12.75 -6.12
CA ALA A 155 22.20 12.31 -7.51
C ALA A 155 23.55 11.65 -7.82
N GLY A 156 23.53 10.52 -8.55
CA GLY A 156 24.71 9.69 -8.82
C GLY A 156 25.14 8.75 -7.68
N ARG A 157 24.56 8.88 -6.47
CA ARG A 157 24.76 7.96 -5.34
C ARG A 157 23.50 7.11 -5.09
N VAL A 158 22.33 7.70 -5.27
CA VAL A 158 21.05 6.99 -5.28
C VAL A 158 20.67 6.72 -6.75
N PRO A 159 20.32 5.49 -7.14
CA PRO A 159 19.93 5.16 -8.50
C PRO A 159 18.74 5.99 -8.99
N ASP A 160 18.79 6.45 -10.24
CA ASP A 160 17.72 7.23 -10.85
C ASP A 160 16.50 6.38 -11.27
N ASP A 161 16.74 5.09 -11.51
CA ASP A 161 15.79 4.08 -11.98
C ASP A 161 14.98 3.40 -10.86
N LEU A 162 15.11 3.87 -9.61
CA LEU A 162 14.27 3.37 -8.53
C LEU A 162 12.79 3.57 -8.91
N VAL A 163 12.01 2.49 -8.77
CA VAL A 163 10.56 2.53 -8.98
C VAL A 163 9.98 3.70 -8.18
N LYS A 164 9.34 4.62 -8.89
CA LYS A 164 8.67 5.79 -8.31
C LYS A 164 7.22 5.39 -8.10
N PRO A 165 6.77 5.23 -6.86
CA PRO A 165 5.36 5.00 -6.63
C PRO A 165 4.57 6.21 -7.10
N ALA A 166 3.44 5.97 -7.77
CA ALA A 166 2.57 7.01 -8.27
C ALA A 166 1.10 6.70 -8.00
N SER A 167 0.31 7.73 -7.80
CA SER A 167 -1.14 7.66 -7.78
C SER A 167 -1.71 8.86 -8.54
N HIS A 168 -2.98 8.78 -8.86
CA HIS A 168 -3.71 9.81 -9.57
C HIS A 168 -4.81 10.39 -8.67
N ASP A 169 -5.35 11.53 -9.05
CA ASP A 169 -6.48 12.12 -8.34
C ASP A 169 -7.76 11.26 -8.48
N PRO A 170 -8.69 11.34 -7.52
CA PRO A 170 -9.93 10.55 -7.52
C PRO A 170 -10.71 10.59 -8.83
N ALA A 171 -10.78 11.76 -9.49
CA ALA A 171 -11.47 11.91 -10.76
C ALA A 171 -10.92 11.00 -11.87
N VAL A 172 -9.58 10.83 -11.91
CA VAL A 172 -8.93 9.96 -12.91
C VAL A 172 -9.32 8.50 -12.71
N TYR A 173 -9.34 8.02 -11.47
CA TYR A 173 -9.76 6.65 -11.16
C TYR A 173 -11.25 6.43 -11.46
N LEU A 174 -12.10 7.42 -11.14
CA LEU A 174 -13.52 7.37 -11.45
C LEU A 174 -13.76 7.23 -12.96
N GLU A 175 -13.10 8.08 -13.77
CA GLU A 175 -13.18 8.01 -15.23
C GLU A 175 -12.69 6.65 -15.76
N LYS A 176 -11.57 6.15 -15.27
CA LYS A 176 -10.98 4.88 -15.73
C LYS A 176 -11.86 3.67 -15.39
N LEU A 177 -12.45 3.63 -14.21
CA LEU A 177 -13.39 2.56 -13.85
C LEU A 177 -14.66 2.61 -14.70
N ALA A 178 -15.21 3.81 -14.96
CA ALA A 178 -16.34 3.97 -15.86
C ALA A 178 -16.02 3.56 -17.31
N GLU A 179 -14.82 3.92 -17.82
CA GLU A 179 -14.33 3.49 -19.14
C GLU A 179 -14.17 1.96 -19.21
N ALA A 180 -13.84 1.31 -18.09
CA ALA A 180 -13.76 -0.13 -17.98
C ALA A 180 -15.14 -0.84 -17.87
N GLY A 181 -16.24 -0.07 -17.90
CA GLY A 181 -17.61 -0.59 -17.87
C GLY A 181 -18.13 -0.91 -16.47
N LEU A 182 -17.49 -0.39 -15.42
CA LEU A 182 -17.93 -0.55 -14.03
C LEU A 182 -18.74 0.66 -13.57
N GLU A 183 -19.60 0.48 -12.58
CA GLU A 183 -20.22 1.57 -11.82
C GLU A 183 -19.22 2.03 -10.74
N PRO A 184 -18.62 3.24 -10.86
CA PRO A 184 -17.54 3.67 -9.97
C PRO A 184 -18.05 4.39 -8.73
N ASP A 185 -17.40 4.16 -7.60
CA ASP A 185 -17.44 4.96 -6.38
C ASP A 185 -16.02 5.28 -5.94
N VAL A 186 -15.65 6.57 -5.87
CA VAL A 186 -14.27 6.98 -5.61
C VAL A 186 -14.25 8.11 -4.59
N TRP A 187 -13.45 7.95 -3.54
CA TRP A 187 -13.30 8.95 -2.49
C TRP A 187 -11.88 9.03 -1.98
N GLU A 188 -11.63 10.00 -1.10
CA GLU A 188 -10.35 10.09 -0.38
C GLU A 188 -10.56 10.33 1.11
N THR A 189 -9.61 9.86 1.90
CA THR A 189 -9.56 10.08 3.34
C THR A 189 -8.16 10.48 3.77
N THR A 190 -8.05 11.51 4.60
CA THR A 190 -6.79 11.84 5.26
C THR A 190 -6.80 11.33 6.69
N TYR A 191 -5.97 10.34 6.96
CA TYR A 191 -5.69 9.86 8.32
C TYR A 191 -4.62 10.73 8.95
N THR A 192 -4.85 11.22 10.17
CA THR A 192 -3.80 11.92 10.90
C THR A 192 -3.22 11.00 11.96
N TYR A 193 -2.03 10.48 11.71
CA TYR A 193 -1.34 9.60 12.63
C TYR A 193 -0.61 10.41 13.72
N LEU A 194 -0.68 9.91 14.96
CA LEU A 194 0.16 10.34 16.06
C LEU A 194 1.43 9.50 16.08
N VAL A 195 2.50 10.01 15.48
CA VAL A 195 3.75 9.25 15.40
C VAL A 195 4.59 9.59 16.61
N PRO A 196 5.01 8.63 17.45
CA PRO A 196 5.90 8.89 18.57
C PRO A 196 7.16 9.62 18.11
N ALA A 197 7.58 10.65 18.81
CA ALA A 197 8.74 11.45 18.46
C ALA A 197 9.70 11.59 19.62
N ASP A 198 10.99 11.64 19.31
CA ASP A 198 12.05 11.96 20.26
C ASP A 198 12.57 13.37 19.96
N PRO A 199 12.66 14.27 20.97
CA PRO A 199 13.26 15.59 20.81
C PRO A 199 14.79 15.51 20.58
N ASP A 200 15.46 14.43 20.94
CA ASP A 200 16.89 14.24 20.70
C ASP A 200 17.17 14.18 19.19
N PRO A 201 17.96 15.11 18.63
CA PRO A 201 18.27 15.12 17.21
C PRO A 201 19.19 13.97 16.77
N SER A 202 19.77 13.21 17.69
CA SER A 202 20.58 12.01 17.38
C SER A 202 19.71 10.79 17.08
N VAL A 203 18.41 10.82 17.42
CA VAL A 203 17.46 9.76 17.17
C VAL A 203 16.55 10.19 16.01
N PRO A 204 16.39 9.39 14.94
CA PRO A 204 15.47 9.73 13.86
C PRO A 204 14.05 10.02 14.39
N CYS A 205 13.41 11.07 13.88
CA CYS A 205 12.07 11.46 14.33
C CYS A 205 11.02 10.42 13.86
N GLY A 206 9.85 10.45 14.50
CA GLY A 206 8.79 9.50 14.25
C GLY A 206 8.37 9.43 12.79
N VAL A 207 8.28 10.56 12.09
CA VAL A 207 7.95 10.61 10.66
C VAL A 207 9.05 9.93 9.82
N THR A 208 10.32 10.17 10.14
CA THR A 208 11.45 9.49 9.46
C THR A 208 11.37 7.98 9.64
N GLU A 209 11.13 7.49 10.85
CA GLU A 209 10.97 6.05 11.12
C GLU A 209 9.75 5.46 10.43
N PHE A 210 8.62 6.19 10.37
CA PHE A 210 7.41 5.74 9.67
C PHE A 210 7.68 5.51 8.17
N VAL A 211 8.35 6.46 7.50
CA VAL A 211 8.63 6.38 6.05
C VAL A 211 9.85 5.54 5.71
N ARG A 212 10.75 5.27 6.69
CA ARG A 212 11.95 4.46 6.50
C ARG A 212 11.62 3.03 6.04
N GLY A 213 10.51 2.47 6.54
CA GLY A 213 10.03 1.14 6.17
C GLY A 213 9.36 1.07 4.79
N SER A 214 9.15 2.20 4.13
CA SER A 214 8.44 2.29 2.85
C SER A 214 9.17 3.20 1.85
N ALA A 215 8.88 4.48 1.84
CA ALA A 215 9.36 5.42 0.81
C ALA A 215 10.89 5.62 0.78
N LEU A 216 11.58 5.59 1.92
CA LEU A 216 13.05 5.73 1.98
C LEU A 216 13.79 4.43 1.65
N ARG A 217 13.13 3.29 1.80
CA ARG A 217 13.77 1.98 1.76
C ARG A 217 14.52 1.69 0.45
N PRO A 218 13.99 1.98 -0.75
CA PRO A 218 14.72 1.75 -1.99
C PRO A 218 16.04 2.51 -2.06
N ALA A 219 16.06 3.77 -1.59
CA ALA A 219 17.26 4.58 -1.56
C ALA A 219 18.27 4.05 -0.52
N ILE A 220 17.81 3.71 0.68
CA ILE A 220 18.66 3.16 1.75
C ILE A 220 19.33 1.86 1.32
N LYS A 221 18.60 0.97 0.64
CA LYS A 221 19.16 -0.32 0.16
C LYS A 221 20.23 -0.16 -0.92
N ALA A 222 20.17 0.91 -1.69
CA ALA A 222 21.10 1.18 -2.78
C ALA A 222 22.42 1.82 -2.30
N LEU A 223 22.47 2.30 -1.05
CA LEU A 223 23.60 3.01 -0.48
C LEU A 223 24.48 2.09 0.38
N SER A 224 25.76 2.47 0.59
CA SER A 224 26.59 1.88 1.64
C SER A 224 25.99 2.14 3.02
N GLU A 225 26.38 1.38 4.04
CA GLU A 225 25.88 1.56 5.41
C GLU A 225 26.14 3.00 5.93
N THR A 226 27.32 3.55 5.68
CA THR A 226 27.68 4.93 6.08
C THR A 226 26.83 5.94 5.30
N ASP A 227 26.73 5.81 3.98
CA ASP A 227 25.94 6.70 3.15
C ASP A 227 24.46 6.65 3.50
N ALA A 228 23.94 5.47 3.82
CA ALA A 228 22.55 5.30 4.26
C ALA A 228 22.27 6.03 5.58
N ALA A 229 23.22 5.99 6.54
CA ALA A 229 23.10 6.72 7.80
C ALA A 229 23.07 8.24 7.57
N ASP A 230 23.99 8.75 6.74
CA ASP A 230 24.05 10.19 6.39
C ASP A 230 22.80 10.62 5.63
N PHE A 231 22.31 9.81 4.67
CA PHE A 231 21.09 10.06 3.92
C PHE A 231 19.87 10.17 4.85
N VAL A 232 19.75 9.24 5.82
CA VAL A 232 18.65 9.27 6.79
C VAL A 232 18.75 10.48 7.71
N ALA A 233 19.94 10.87 8.17
CA ALA A 233 20.14 12.03 9.02
C ALA A 233 19.81 13.35 8.30
N GLU A 234 20.19 13.51 7.03
CA GLU A 234 19.80 14.67 6.23
C GLU A 234 18.28 14.71 6.00
N TYR A 235 17.67 13.57 5.65
CA TYR A 235 16.23 13.46 5.51
C TYR A 235 15.51 13.82 6.82
N ASP A 236 15.99 13.33 7.96
CA ASP A 236 15.42 13.62 9.28
C ASP A 236 15.38 15.12 9.58
N THR A 237 16.42 15.85 9.19
CA THR A 237 16.46 17.31 9.33
C THR A 237 15.30 17.98 8.58
N LEU A 238 15.02 17.53 7.35
CA LEU A 238 13.90 18.06 6.56
C LEU A 238 12.54 17.64 7.12
N ALA A 239 12.42 16.40 7.60
CA ALA A 239 11.21 15.88 8.21
C ALA A 239 10.85 16.62 9.51
N ARG A 240 11.83 16.89 10.38
CA ARG A 240 11.62 17.67 11.61
C ARG A 240 11.18 19.10 11.32
N ALA A 241 11.72 19.73 10.29
CA ALA A 241 11.31 21.08 9.89
C ALA A 241 9.86 21.10 9.38
N ALA A 242 9.43 20.07 8.66
CA ALA A 242 8.08 19.98 8.08
C ALA A 242 7.02 19.49 9.09
N TYR A 243 7.41 18.64 10.04
CA TYR A 243 6.53 18.04 11.04
C TYR A 243 7.05 18.35 12.44
N PRO A 244 6.67 19.51 13.02
CA PRO A 244 7.14 19.92 14.33
C PRO A 244 6.68 18.95 15.43
N ILE A 245 7.58 18.69 16.38
CA ILE A 245 7.28 17.91 17.59
C ILE A 245 6.28 18.68 18.46
N ARG A 246 5.34 17.95 19.06
CA ARG A 246 4.28 18.46 19.93
C ARG A 246 4.13 17.60 21.18
N GLU A 247 3.71 18.22 22.25
CA GLU A 247 3.25 17.53 23.46
C GLU A 247 1.71 17.44 23.42
N LEU A 248 1.19 16.24 23.32
CA LEU A 248 -0.26 15.96 23.26
C LEU A 248 -0.62 14.85 24.24
N GLY A 249 -1.49 15.13 25.19
CA GLY A 249 -1.95 14.14 26.18
C GLY A 249 -0.83 13.49 26.99
N GLY A 250 0.27 14.19 27.23
CA GLY A 250 1.45 13.68 27.94
C GLY A 250 2.38 12.81 27.06
N HIS A 251 2.19 12.84 25.72
CA HIS A 251 3.03 12.15 24.76
C HIS A 251 3.73 13.13 23.83
N THR A 252 5.02 12.90 23.61
CA THR A 252 5.83 13.63 22.63
C THR A 252 5.61 13.00 21.25
N VAL A 253 4.99 13.73 20.33
CA VAL A 253 4.53 13.21 19.04
C VAL A 253 4.77 14.17 17.88
N GLN A 254 4.71 13.63 16.66
CA GLN A 254 4.51 14.38 15.42
C GLN A 254 3.15 14.02 14.83
N LEU A 255 2.47 14.96 14.19
CA LEU A 255 1.25 14.72 13.44
C LEU A 255 1.63 14.43 11.99
N LEU A 256 1.28 13.23 11.51
CA LEU A 256 1.50 12.83 10.12
C LEU A 256 0.16 12.68 9.41
N PRO A 257 -0.32 13.69 8.65
CA PRO A 257 -1.44 13.51 7.75
C PRO A 257 -1.04 12.55 6.62
N TYR A 258 -1.86 11.54 6.40
CA TYR A 258 -1.62 10.52 5.38
C TYR A 258 -2.87 10.34 4.52
N ARG A 259 -2.85 10.93 3.31
CA ARG A 259 -3.95 10.86 2.35
C ARG A 259 -3.98 9.49 1.70
N ARG A 260 -5.18 8.91 1.61
CA ARG A 260 -5.48 7.68 0.88
C ARG A 260 -6.59 7.95 -0.12
N ILE A 261 -6.48 7.37 -1.29
CA ILE A 261 -7.48 7.41 -2.33
C ILE A 261 -8.05 6.00 -2.46
N PHE A 262 -9.36 5.90 -2.45
CA PHE A 262 -10.13 4.68 -2.53
C PHE A 262 -10.95 4.69 -3.80
N ALA A 263 -11.05 3.56 -4.44
CA ALA A 263 -11.84 3.40 -5.64
C ALA A 263 -12.50 2.01 -5.66
N ILE A 264 -13.78 1.99 -5.95
CA ILE A 264 -14.58 0.78 -6.13
C ILE A 264 -15.26 0.86 -7.48
N GLY A 265 -15.31 -0.27 -8.17
CA GLY A 265 -16.07 -0.43 -9.40
C GLY A 265 -16.91 -1.70 -9.33
N ARG A 266 -18.23 -1.58 -9.58
CA ARG A 266 -19.18 -2.71 -9.59
C ARG A 266 -19.47 -3.13 -11.01
N SER A 267 -19.44 -4.45 -11.26
CA SER A 267 -19.84 -5.06 -12.53
C SER A 267 -21.37 -5.22 -12.56
N HIS A 268 -21.96 -5.02 -13.73
CA HIS A 268 -23.42 -5.21 -13.96
C HIS A 268 -23.74 -6.66 -14.33
#